data_e6e292d8024d42b9bbefcf0dcfdcb4b6
#
_entry.id   e6e292d8024d42b9bbefcf0dcfdcb4b6
#
_cell.length_a   1.000
_cell.length_b   1.000
_cell.length_c   1.000
_cell.angle_alpha   90.00
_cell.angle_beta   90.00
_cell.angle_gamma   90.00
#
_symmetry.space_group_name_H-M   'P 1'
#
loop_
_entity.id
_entity.type
_entity.pdbx_description
1 polymer ?
#
loop_
_entity_poly.entity_id
_entity_poly.type
_entity_poly.pdbx_seq_one_letter_code
_entity_poly.pdbx_strand_id
1 'polypeptide(L)'
;MYIVQIRILRGLPGNRKPFFCIFKSIFVNLKRNIMLRIAVQSKGRLFEDTMALLSEAGIKVSSSKRTLLVQSSNFPVEVLYLRDDDIPQSVATGVADVGIVGHNEFAERAEDADIVRPLGFSKCRLSLAIPKAVDYPGLNWFAGKKIATSYPGILKSYLKQNGVEADIHVITGSVEIAPGIGLADAIFDIVSSGSTLVSNNLKEVEVVMQSEALLIGHKGLSEEKRAILDELLFRIEAVKSAEDKKYVLMNVPTDKVADVVAVLPGAKSPTVMPLAQEGWSSVHTVLDEKCFWHIITRLKELGAQGILVLPVEKMIL
;
A
#
# COMPACT_ATOMS: atom_id res chain seq x y z
N MET A 1 -39.45 -1.39 0.28
CA MET A 1 -40.17 -1.15 -0.98
C MET A 1 -41.06 0.09 -0.78
N TYR A 2 -40.50 1.27 -1.03
CA TYR A 2 -41.24 2.53 -0.95
C TYR A 2 -41.68 2.93 -2.36
N ILE A 3 -42.98 2.85 -2.60
CA ILE A 3 -43.61 3.32 -3.85
C ILE A 3 -43.80 4.84 -3.70
N VAL A 4 -43.01 5.63 -4.44
CA VAL A 4 -43.23 7.07 -4.57
C VAL A 4 -44.27 7.28 -5.64
N GLN A 5 -45.48 7.65 -5.24
CA GLN A 5 -46.55 8.09 -6.16
C GLN A 5 -46.16 9.44 -6.75
N ILE A 6 -45.83 9.47 -8.04
CA ILE A 6 -45.61 10.71 -8.79
C ILE A 6 -46.98 11.22 -9.26
N ARG A 7 -47.46 12.32 -8.65
CA ARG A 7 -48.62 13.07 -9.10
C ARG A 7 -48.23 13.93 -10.31
N ILE A 8 -48.72 13.59 -11.48
CA ILE A 8 -48.50 14.36 -12.70
C ILE A 8 -49.42 15.59 -12.65
N LEU A 9 -48.84 16.77 -12.44
CA LEU A 9 -49.54 18.03 -12.65
C LEU A 9 -49.57 18.35 -14.15
N ARG A 10 -50.77 18.28 -14.78
CA ARG A 10 -51.02 18.78 -16.12
C ARG A 10 -51.24 20.31 -16.06
N GLY A 11 -50.54 21.01 -16.94
CA GLY A 11 -50.94 22.30 -17.41
C GLY A 11 -49.98 23.45 -17.25
N LEU A 12 -49.37 23.89 -18.35
CA LEU A 12 -49.40 25.21 -18.96
C LEU A 12 -48.38 25.30 -20.10
N PRO A 13 -48.66 25.91 -21.24
CA PRO A 13 -47.75 25.92 -22.40
C PRO A 13 -46.78 27.10 -22.31
N GLY A 14 -45.50 26.83 -22.50
CA GLY A 14 -44.48 27.87 -22.64
C GLY A 14 -43.16 27.54 -21.93
N ASN A 15 -42.19 27.05 -22.67
CA ASN A 15 -40.79 26.77 -22.37
C ASN A 15 -40.46 25.28 -22.18
N ARG A 16 -40.22 24.63 -23.29
CA ARG A 16 -39.70 23.27 -23.34
C ARG A 16 -38.18 23.28 -23.11
N LYS A 17 -37.75 23.22 -21.86
CA LYS A 17 -36.46 22.58 -21.59
C LYS A 17 -36.70 21.07 -21.49
N PRO A 18 -35.93 20.23 -22.17
CA PRO A 18 -36.23 18.81 -22.24
C PRO A 18 -36.11 18.16 -20.85
N PHE A 19 -37.17 17.45 -20.46
CA PHE A 19 -37.30 16.67 -19.21
C PHE A 19 -36.08 15.74 -18.94
N PHE A 20 -35.32 15.43 -19.97
CA PHE A 20 -34.10 14.64 -19.92
C PHE A 20 -32.94 15.31 -19.18
N CYS A 21 -32.87 16.65 -19.14
CA CYS A 21 -31.82 17.37 -18.40
C CYS A 21 -32.04 17.37 -16.89
N ILE A 22 -33.30 17.35 -16.44
CA ILE A 22 -33.67 17.38 -15.01
C ILE A 22 -33.41 16.01 -14.40
N PHE A 23 -33.72 14.91 -15.10
CA PHE A 23 -33.40 13.55 -14.65
C PHE A 23 -31.89 13.30 -14.58
N LYS A 24 -31.12 13.78 -15.57
CA LYS A 24 -29.64 13.68 -15.52
C LYS A 24 -29.03 14.46 -14.36
N SER A 25 -29.60 15.64 -14.03
CA SER A 25 -29.10 16.46 -12.92
C SER A 25 -29.48 15.87 -11.55
N ILE A 26 -30.66 15.25 -11.43
CA ILE A 26 -31.09 14.57 -10.18
C ILE A 26 -30.30 13.28 -9.97
N PHE A 27 -30.03 12.45 -11.00
CA PHE A 27 -29.18 11.27 -10.91
C PHE A 27 -27.72 11.60 -10.67
N VAL A 28 -27.20 12.70 -11.23
CA VAL A 28 -25.85 13.20 -10.98
C VAL A 28 -25.73 13.76 -9.56
N ASN A 29 -26.77 14.39 -9.01
CA ASN A 29 -26.75 14.88 -7.62
C ASN A 29 -26.97 13.78 -6.58
N LEU A 30 -27.73 12.71 -6.89
CA LEU A 30 -27.84 11.54 -6.01
C LEU A 30 -26.54 10.71 -5.96
N LYS A 31 -25.78 10.62 -7.07
CA LYS A 31 -24.45 9.99 -7.07
C LYS A 31 -23.37 10.81 -6.36
N ARG A 32 -23.59 12.12 -6.12
CA ARG A 32 -22.60 12.98 -5.46
C ARG A 32 -22.51 12.81 -3.94
N ASN A 33 -23.39 12.05 -3.31
CA ASN A 33 -23.40 11.88 -1.85
C ASN A 33 -22.85 10.54 -1.36
N ILE A 34 -22.51 9.62 -2.24
CA ILE A 34 -21.92 8.34 -1.83
C ILE A 34 -20.40 8.47 -1.92
N MET A 35 -19.75 8.51 -0.76
CA MET A 35 -18.30 8.59 -0.64
C MET A 35 -17.80 7.32 0.05
N LEU A 36 -16.70 6.77 -0.44
CA LEU A 36 -15.96 5.73 0.26
C LEU A 36 -15.04 6.38 1.28
N ARG A 37 -15.21 6.07 2.55
CA ARG A 37 -14.36 6.59 3.63
C ARG A 37 -13.18 5.69 3.87
N ILE A 38 -11.97 6.25 3.74
CA ILE A 38 -10.70 5.56 3.92
C ILE A 38 -10.06 6.06 5.22
N ALA A 39 -9.93 5.19 6.23
CA ALA A 39 -9.16 5.50 7.44
C ALA A 39 -7.66 5.33 7.16
N VAL A 40 -6.87 6.34 7.51
CA VAL A 40 -5.41 6.30 7.34
C VAL A 40 -4.72 6.86 8.57
N GLN A 41 -3.49 6.46 8.80
CA GLN A 41 -2.66 7.02 9.85
C GLN A 41 -2.44 8.53 9.63
N SER A 42 -2.45 9.33 10.69
CA SER A 42 -2.36 10.80 10.61
C SER A 42 -0.94 11.34 10.44
N LYS A 43 0.10 10.53 10.68
CA LYS A 43 1.52 10.91 10.62
C LYS A 43 2.42 9.67 10.54
N GLY A 44 3.68 9.88 10.17
CA GLY A 44 4.68 8.82 10.11
C GLY A 44 4.79 8.19 8.73
N ARG A 45 5.67 7.19 8.61
CA ARG A 45 6.04 6.58 7.33
C ARG A 45 4.83 5.97 6.60
N LEU A 46 3.99 5.23 7.31
CA LEU A 46 2.79 4.62 6.71
C LEU A 46 1.85 5.68 6.12
N PHE A 47 1.71 6.85 6.79
CA PHE A 47 0.96 7.98 6.26
C PHE A 47 1.58 8.51 4.96
N GLU A 48 2.89 8.75 4.95
CA GLU A 48 3.61 9.30 3.79
C GLU A 48 3.49 8.37 2.57
N ASP A 49 3.76 7.07 2.76
CA ASP A 49 3.64 6.04 1.71
C ASP A 49 2.18 5.92 1.21
N THR A 50 1.19 6.00 2.11
CA THR A 50 -0.23 5.95 1.76
C THR A 50 -0.65 7.15 0.90
N MET A 51 -0.24 8.36 1.29
CA MET A 51 -0.58 9.57 0.55
C MET A 51 0.12 9.61 -0.81
N ALA A 52 1.34 9.10 -0.90
CA ALA A 52 2.05 8.91 -2.17
C ALA A 52 1.28 7.96 -3.10
N LEU A 53 0.89 6.77 -2.61
CA LEU A 53 0.10 5.81 -3.37
C LEU A 53 -1.23 6.39 -3.89
N LEU A 54 -1.98 7.11 -3.03
CA LEU A 54 -3.22 7.76 -3.45
C LEU A 54 -2.98 8.83 -4.54
N SER A 55 -1.91 9.61 -4.40
CA SER A 55 -1.51 10.61 -5.39
C SER A 55 -1.13 9.97 -6.74
N GLU A 56 -0.33 8.91 -6.72
CA GLU A 56 0.06 8.14 -7.90
C GLU A 56 -1.14 7.46 -8.56
N ALA A 57 -2.12 7.00 -7.77
CA ALA A 57 -3.41 6.52 -8.27
C ALA A 57 -4.31 7.64 -8.82
N GLY A 58 -3.82 8.89 -8.86
CA GLY A 58 -4.51 10.05 -9.40
C GLY A 58 -5.62 10.59 -8.50
N ILE A 59 -5.57 10.31 -7.19
CA ILE A 59 -6.55 10.76 -6.21
C ILE A 59 -5.99 11.98 -5.49
N LYS A 60 -6.64 13.14 -5.66
CA LYS A 60 -6.19 14.42 -5.10
C LYS A 60 -6.85 14.67 -3.75
N VAL A 61 -6.09 14.50 -2.68
CA VAL A 61 -6.49 14.82 -1.32
C VAL A 61 -5.68 16.02 -0.84
N SER A 62 -6.36 17.13 -0.50
CA SER A 62 -5.68 18.30 0.03
C SER A 62 -5.22 18.04 1.47
N SER A 63 -3.93 18.25 1.76
CA SER A 63 -3.42 18.16 3.11
C SER A 63 -3.88 19.37 3.93
N SER A 64 -4.79 19.17 4.89
CA SER A 64 -5.13 20.17 5.89
C SER A 64 -4.62 19.72 7.25
N LYS A 65 -3.69 20.46 7.84
CA LYS A 65 -3.09 20.13 9.15
C LYS A 65 -4.08 20.14 10.34
N ARG A 66 -5.33 20.58 10.13
CA ARG A 66 -6.33 20.76 11.19
C ARG A 66 -7.62 19.98 10.99
N THR A 67 -7.80 19.31 9.85
CA THR A 67 -9.05 18.62 9.53
C THR A 67 -8.81 17.12 9.55
N LEU A 68 -9.56 16.41 10.38
CA LEU A 68 -9.43 14.94 10.49
C LEU A 68 -10.16 14.17 9.37
N LEU A 69 -11.08 14.83 8.65
CA LEU A 69 -11.82 14.24 7.54
C LEU A 69 -11.72 15.17 6.31
N VAL A 70 -11.13 14.68 5.23
CA VAL A 70 -10.87 15.47 4.01
C VAL A 70 -11.40 14.73 2.79
N GLN A 71 -12.23 15.42 2.00
CA GLN A 71 -12.74 14.87 0.74
C GLN A 71 -11.73 15.05 -0.40
N SER A 72 -11.64 14.04 -1.26
CA SER A 72 -10.90 14.18 -2.50
C SER A 72 -11.65 15.11 -3.47
N SER A 73 -10.90 15.90 -4.23
CA SER A 73 -11.47 16.87 -5.18
C SER A 73 -11.91 16.23 -6.51
N ASN A 74 -11.47 15.01 -6.81
CA ASN A 74 -11.63 14.40 -8.14
C ASN A 74 -12.04 12.93 -8.14
N PHE A 75 -12.21 12.34 -6.96
CA PHE A 75 -12.62 10.94 -6.82
C PHE A 75 -13.58 10.80 -5.63
N PRO A 76 -14.61 9.92 -5.67
CA PRO A 76 -15.62 9.84 -4.63
C PRO A 76 -15.12 9.14 -3.36
N VAL A 77 -14.03 9.65 -2.78
CA VAL A 77 -13.47 9.18 -1.50
C VAL A 77 -13.30 10.34 -0.53
N GLU A 78 -13.40 10.03 0.74
CA GLU A 78 -12.98 10.90 1.84
C GLU A 78 -11.98 10.18 2.72
N VAL A 79 -10.94 10.88 3.16
CA VAL A 79 -9.86 10.35 3.99
C VAL A 79 -10.06 10.79 5.42
N LEU A 80 -10.14 9.81 6.32
CA LEU A 80 -10.25 9.99 7.76
C LEU A 80 -8.88 9.73 8.41
N TYR A 81 -8.30 10.76 9.03
CA TYR A 81 -7.00 10.69 9.69
C TYR A 81 -7.16 10.25 11.14
N LEU A 82 -6.60 9.10 11.49
CA LEU A 82 -6.67 8.49 12.81
C LEU A 82 -5.27 8.16 13.35
N ARG A 83 -5.23 7.66 14.58
CA ARG A 83 -4.08 6.91 15.08
C ARG A 83 -4.12 5.53 14.44
N ASP A 84 -2.96 4.91 14.29
CA ASP A 84 -2.83 3.56 13.71
C ASP A 84 -3.65 2.50 14.49
N ASP A 85 -3.63 2.58 15.80
CA ASP A 85 -4.35 1.68 16.71
C ASP A 85 -5.89 1.82 16.66
N ASP A 86 -6.43 2.96 16.18
CA ASP A 86 -7.86 3.21 16.04
C ASP A 86 -8.43 2.76 14.68
N ILE A 87 -7.57 2.53 13.67
CA ILE A 87 -8.00 2.21 12.29
C ILE A 87 -8.76 0.87 12.24
N PRO A 88 -8.26 -0.25 12.80
CA PRO A 88 -8.96 -1.52 12.73
C PRO A 88 -10.37 -1.46 13.29
N GLN A 89 -10.54 -0.87 14.46
CA GLN A 89 -11.85 -0.72 15.12
C GLN A 89 -12.78 0.19 14.30
N SER A 90 -12.28 1.28 13.72
CA SER A 90 -13.09 2.18 12.90
C SER A 90 -13.65 1.48 11.66
N VAL A 91 -12.89 0.55 11.07
CA VAL A 91 -13.34 -0.26 9.93
C VAL A 91 -14.31 -1.35 10.40
N ALA A 92 -14.00 -2.08 11.45
CA ALA A 92 -14.86 -3.14 11.99
C ALA A 92 -16.25 -2.60 12.35
N THR A 93 -16.34 -1.41 12.93
CA THR A 93 -17.60 -0.76 13.32
C THR A 93 -18.31 -0.01 12.19
N GLY A 94 -17.74 0.07 10.99
CA GLY A 94 -18.31 0.78 9.83
C GLY A 94 -18.22 2.31 9.93
N VAL A 95 -17.45 2.86 10.87
CA VAL A 95 -17.11 4.30 10.90
C VAL A 95 -16.28 4.68 9.69
N ALA A 96 -15.37 3.80 9.27
CA ALA A 96 -14.71 3.84 7.98
C ALA A 96 -15.11 2.62 7.13
N ASP A 97 -15.16 2.79 5.83
CA ASP A 97 -15.47 1.71 4.89
C ASP A 97 -14.28 0.81 4.64
N VAL A 98 -13.11 1.42 4.54
CA VAL A 98 -11.82 0.75 4.39
C VAL A 98 -10.77 1.46 5.23
N GLY A 99 -9.67 0.79 5.51
CA GLY A 99 -8.56 1.37 6.26
C GLY A 99 -7.21 0.88 5.73
N ILE A 100 -6.18 1.73 5.82
CA ILE A 100 -4.80 1.36 5.53
C ILE A 100 -4.05 1.33 6.85
N VAL A 101 -3.56 0.15 7.22
CA VAL A 101 -2.96 -0.14 8.53
C VAL A 101 -1.82 -1.15 8.38
N GLY A 102 -0.85 -1.14 9.29
CA GLY A 102 0.18 -2.18 9.37
C GLY A 102 -0.43 -3.54 9.74
N HIS A 103 0.03 -4.62 9.10
CA HIS A 103 -0.42 -5.98 9.43
C HIS A 103 -0.20 -6.32 10.92
N ASN A 104 0.88 -5.83 11.52
CA ASN A 104 1.15 -5.95 12.95
C ASN A 104 0.02 -5.35 13.82
N GLU A 105 -0.43 -4.14 13.50
CA GLU A 105 -1.47 -3.46 14.26
C GLU A 105 -2.83 -4.13 14.07
N PHE A 106 -3.15 -4.53 12.84
CA PHE A 106 -4.38 -5.27 12.55
C PHE A 106 -4.42 -6.62 13.29
N ALA A 107 -3.31 -7.37 13.31
CA ALA A 107 -3.20 -8.64 14.01
C ALA A 107 -3.26 -8.48 15.54
N GLU A 108 -2.67 -7.42 16.10
CA GLU A 108 -2.70 -7.14 17.53
C GLU A 108 -4.12 -6.81 18.02
N ARG A 109 -4.85 -5.98 17.25
CA ARG A 109 -6.21 -5.57 17.61
C ARG A 109 -7.25 -6.67 17.42
N ALA A 110 -7.00 -7.59 16.49
CA ALA A 110 -7.88 -8.74 16.18
C ALA A 110 -9.35 -8.34 15.90
N GLU A 111 -9.54 -7.16 15.27
CA GLU A 111 -10.86 -6.62 14.96
C GLU A 111 -11.52 -7.36 13.78
N ASP A 112 -12.86 -7.36 13.75
CA ASP A 112 -13.67 -8.08 12.76
C ASP A 112 -13.79 -7.30 11.44
N ALA A 113 -12.69 -7.24 10.67
CA ALA A 113 -12.64 -6.66 9.34
C ALA A 113 -11.98 -7.63 8.34
N ASP A 114 -12.25 -7.45 7.05
CA ASP A 114 -11.67 -8.27 6.00
C ASP A 114 -10.34 -7.69 5.51
N ILE A 115 -9.33 -8.55 5.26
CA ILE A 115 -8.14 -8.13 4.52
C ILE A 115 -8.52 -8.09 3.04
N VAL A 116 -8.58 -6.89 2.47
CA VAL A 116 -8.87 -6.68 1.04
C VAL A 116 -7.64 -7.02 0.21
N ARG A 117 -6.46 -6.47 0.59
CA ARG A 117 -5.18 -6.81 -0.06
C ARG A 117 -3.96 -6.28 0.70
N PRO A 118 -2.79 -6.90 0.55
CA PRO A 118 -1.51 -6.31 0.93
C PRO A 118 -1.12 -5.20 -0.05
N LEU A 119 -0.48 -4.15 0.47
CA LEU A 119 -0.10 -2.98 -0.32
C LEU A 119 1.40 -2.94 -0.69
N GLY A 120 2.25 -3.80 -0.09
CA GLY A 120 3.64 -4.01 -0.47
C GLY A 120 4.63 -2.93 -0.02
N PHE A 121 4.20 -1.95 0.78
CA PHE A 121 5.07 -0.90 1.33
C PHE A 121 5.06 -0.88 2.85
N SER A 122 5.83 0.01 3.48
CA SER A 122 6.03 0.11 4.93
C SER A 122 6.40 -1.25 5.58
N LYS A 123 7.20 -2.05 4.87
CA LYS A 123 7.62 -3.38 5.33
C LYS A 123 8.46 -3.29 6.59
N CYS A 124 8.13 -4.12 7.56
CA CYS A 124 8.85 -4.30 8.81
C CYS A 124 8.64 -5.71 9.34
N ARG A 125 9.18 -5.99 10.51
CA ARG A 125 8.95 -7.26 11.22
C ARG A 125 8.79 -7.02 12.71
N LEU A 126 8.06 -7.87 13.38
CA LEU A 126 8.00 -7.94 14.84
C LEU A 126 8.99 -8.98 15.31
N SER A 127 9.89 -8.58 16.20
CA SER A 127 11.01 -9.43 16.61
C SER A 127 11.26 -9.36 18.10
N LEU A 128 11.72 -10.48 18.67
CA LEU A 128 12.30 -10.52 19.98
C LEU A 128 13.76 -10.07 19.92
N ALA A 129 14.15 -9.17 20.82
CA ALA A 129 15.51 -8.67 20.94
C ALA A 129 15.97 -8.67 22.40
N ILE A 130 17.25 -8.92 22.59
CA ILE A 130 17.91 -9.03 23.89
C ILE A 130 19.16 -8.15 23.93
N PRO A 131 19.72 -7.81 25.11
CA PRO A 131 21.00 -7.12 25.19
C PRO A 131 22.12 -7.89 24.46
N LYS A 132 22.99 -7.18 23.74
CA LYS A 132 24.07 -7.78 22.92
C LYS A 132 24.98 -8.69 23.73
N ALA A 133 25.23 -8.35 25.01
CA ALA A 133 26.13 -9.10 25.91
C ALA A 133 25.56 -10.46 26.36
N VAL A 134 24.26 -10.70 26.14
CA VAL A 134 23.60 -11.93 26.56
C VAL A 134 23.76 -12.98 25.47
N ASP A 135 24.20 -14.20 25.85
CA ASP A 135 24.17 -15.34 24.95
C ASP A 135 22.75 -15.83 24.75
N TYR A 136 22.43 -16.16 23.51
CA TYR A 136 21.09 -16.64 23.14
C TYR A 136 21.14 -18.12 22.76
N PRO A 137 20.73 -19.03 23.68
CA PRO A 137 20.74 -20.46 23.42
C PRO A 137 19.47 -20.97 22.71
N GLY A 138 18.50 -20.10 22.45
CA GLY A 138 17.21 -20.43 21.82
C GLY A 138 16.02 -19.92 22.62
N LEU A 139 14.81 -20.16 22.10
CA LEU A 139 13.56 -19.52 22.56
C LEU A 139 13.25 -19.78 24.06
N ASN A 140 13.66 -20.94 24.61
CA ASN A 140 13.49 -21.25 26.03
C ASN A 140 14.21 -20.29 26.98
N TRP A 141 15.16 -19.47 26.47
CA TRP A 141 15.79 -18.44 27.27
C TRP A 141 14.79 -17.42 27.83
N PHE A 142 13.66 -17.21 27.13
CA PHE A 142 12.63 -16.27 27.56
C PHE A 142 11.76 -16.81 28.70
N ALA A 143 11.85 -18.09 29.09
CA ALA A 143 11.07 -18.66 30.19
C ALA A 143 11.32 -17.90 31.50
N GLY A 144 10.26 -17.35 32.10
CA GLY A 144 10.31 -16.54 33.32
C GLY A 144 10.95 -15.15 33.17
N LYS A 145 11.33 -14.74 31.96
CA LYS A 145 11.89 -13.41 31.68
C LYS A 145 10.82 -12.36 31.52
N LYS A 146 11.16 -11.10 31.81
CA LYS A 146 10.34 -9.93 31.56
C LYS A 146 10.57 -9.43 30.16
N ILE A 147 9.49 -9.36 29.35
CA ILE A 147 9.55 -8.88 27.97
C ILE A 147 8.70 -7.63 27.84
N ALA A 148 9.31 -6.50 27.53
CA ALA A 148 8.60 -5.25 27.26
C ALA A 148 8.10 -5.21 25.82
N THR A 149 6.83 -4.78 25.61
CA THR A 149 6.23 -4.75 24.28
C THR A 149 5.03 -3.81 24.19
N SER A 150 4.77 -3.28 22.98
CA SER A 150 3.50 -2.66 22.60
C SER A 150 2.53 -3.65 21.92
N TYR A 151 2.97 -4.92 21.71
CA TYR A 151 2.22 -5.97 21.01
C TYR A 151 2.02 -7.23 21.87
N PRO A 152 1.31 -7.11 23.02
CA PRO A 152 1.17 -8.21 23.97
C PRO A 152 0.36 -9.39 23.42
N GLY A 153 -0.62 -9.15 22.55
CA GLY A 153 -1.46 -10.21 21.98
C GLY A 153 -0.70 -11.14 21.06
N ILE A 154 0.06 -10.56 20.13
CA ILE A 154 0.91 -11.31 19.19
C ILE A 154 1.98 -12.09 19.97
N LEU A 155 2.67 -11.41 20.90
CA LEU A 155 3.71 -12.04 21.71
C LEU A 155 3.17 -13.22 22.53
N LYS A 156 2.06 -13.04 23.22
CA LYS A 156 1.41 -14.08 24.03
C LYS A 156 1.03 -15.30 23.18
N SER A 157 0.48 -15.07 21.99
CA SER A 157 0.13 -16.14 21.07
C SER A 157 1.36 -16.91 20.60
N TYR A 158 2.42 -16.22 20.24
CA TYR A 158 3.68 -16.83 19.80
C TYR A 158 4.34 -17.67 20.90
N LEU A 159 4.47 -17.12 22.12
CA LEU A 159 5.08 -17.83 23.25
C LEU A 159 4.25 -19.07 23.62
N LYS A 160 2.91 -18.96 23.64
CA LYS A 160 2.01 -20.09 23.92
C LYS A 160 2.15 -21.22 22.88
N GLN A 161 2.25 -20.89 21.60
CA GLN A 161 2.44 -21.88 20.51
C GLN A 161 3.77 -22.65 20.66
N ASN A 162 4.78 -22.00 21.26
CA ASN A 162 6.11 -22.59 21.47
C ASN A 162 6.31 -23.14 22.88
N GLY A 163 5.28 -23.16 23.73
CA GLY A 163 5.38 -23.73 25.08
C GLY A 163 6.24 -22.92 26.04
N VAL A 164 6.44 -21.63 25.82
CA VAL A 164 7.25 -20.73 26.65
C VAL A 164 6.34 -19.82 27.47
N GLU A 165 6.57 -19.72 28.75
CA GLU A 165 5.91 -18.77 29.66
C GLU A 165 6.86 -17.65 30.04
N ALA A 166 6.47 -16.39 29.80
CA ALA A 166 7.23 -15.20 30.13
C ALA A 166 6.34 -14.13 30.76
N ASP A 167 6.94 -13.19 31.49
CA ASP A 167 6.26 -12.04 32.08
C ASP A 167 6.19 -10.89 31.05
N ILE A 168 5.00 -10.58 30.56
CA ILE A 168 4.79 -9.58 29.48
C ILE A 168 4.48 -8.23 30.12
N HIS A 169 5.39 -7.27 29.93
CA HIS A 169 5.24 -5.89 30.36
C HIS A 169 4.78 -5.00 29.20
N VAL A 170 3.53 -4.55 29.26
CA VAL A 170 2.95 -3.67 28.21
C VAL A 170 3.41 -2.25 28.44
N ILE A 171 4.09 -1.68 27.43
CA ILE A 171 4.49 -0.28 27.41
C ILE A 171 4.14 0.33 26.04
N THR A 172 3.79 1.62 26.05
CA THR A 172 3.42 2.36 24.84
C THR A 172 4.56 3.28 24.41
N GLY A 173 5.32 2.85 23.38
CA GLY A 173 6.46 3.61 22.83
C GLY A 173 7.74 3.46 23.63
N SER A 174 8.86 3.72 22.98
CA SER A 174 10.22 3.62 23.52
C SER A 174 10.55 2.27 24.18
N VAL A 175 10.04 1.20 23.61
CA VAL A 175 10.20 -0.18 24.10
C VAL A 175 11.68 -0.56 24.17
N GLU A 176 12.49 -0.07 23.24
CA GLU A 176 13.92 -0.36 23.08
C GLU A 176 14.80 0.07 24.26
N ILE A 177 14.33 1.03 25.09
CA ILE A 177 15.10 1.47 26.26
C ILE A 177 14.91 0.55 27.47
N ALA A 178 13.86 -0.26 27.51
CA ALA A 178 13.43 -1.03 28.68
C ALA A 178 14.54 -1.91 29.29
N PRO A 179 15.34 -2.66 28.52
CA PRO A 179 16.43 -3.45 29.08
C PRO A 179 17.55 -2.59 29.66
N GLY A 180 17.88 -1.46 29.01
CA GLY A 180 18.94 -0.56 29.46
C GLY A 180 18.69 0.10 30.82
N ILE A 181 17.42 0.29 31.17
CA ILE A 181 16.99 0.89 32.47
C ILE A 181 16.56 -0.17 33.49
N GLY A 182 16.67 -1.46 33.17
CA GLY A 182 16.32 -2.55 34.09
C GLY A 182 14.82 -2.80 34.24
N LEU A 183 13.98 -2.30 33.32
CA LEU A 183 12.54 -2.52 33.33
C LEU A 183 12.15 -3.92 32.82
N ALA A 184 12.92 -4.45 31.87
CA ALA A 184 12.72 -5.77 31.28
C ALA A 184 14.05 -6.44 30.93
N ASP A 185 14.03 -7.77 30.74
CA ASP A 185 15.19 -8.56 30.29
C ASP A 185 15.32 -8.52 28.76
N ALA A 186 14.21 -8.36 28.06
CA ALA A 186 14.10 -8.39 26.62
C ALA A 186 12.99 -7.47 26.11
N ILE A 187 12.95 -7.29 24.81
CA ILE A 187 11.85 -6.57 24.13
C ILE A 187 11.25 -7.41 23.02
N PHE A 188 9.99 -7.12 22.71
CA PHE A 188 9.33 -7.55 21.49
C PHE A 188 8.73 -6.31 20.81
N ASP A 189 9.27 -5.94 19.65
CA ASP A 189 8.90 -4.68 19.00
C ASP A 189 9.10 -4.73 17.49
N ILE A 190 8.65 -3.66 16.81
CA ILE A 190 8.85 -3.44 15.38
C ILE A 190 10.32 -3.21 15.07
N VAL A 191 10.83 -3.96 14.11
CA VAL A 191 12.17 -3.81 13.54
C VAL A 191 12.05 -3.55 12.04
N SER A 192 12.54 -2.41 11.59
CA SER A 192 12.66 -2.09 10.16
C SER A 192 14.10 -2.32 9.70
N SER A 193 15.00 -1.35 9.90
CA SER A 193 16.43 -1.48 9.61
C SER A 193 17.26 -2.11 10.74
N GLY A 194 16.71 -2.14 11.95
CA GLY A 194 17.42 -2.58 13.16
C GLY A 194 18.35 -1.52 13.77
N SER A 195 18.44 -0.33 13.22
CA SER A 195 19.32 0.75 13.73
C SER A 195 18.99 1.14 15.17
N THR A 196 17.70 1.21 15.53
CA THR A 196 17.25 1.51 16.90
C THR A 196 17.72 0.45 17.90
N LEU A 197 17.65 -0.83 17.53
CA LEU A 197 18.18 -1.91 18.37
C LEU A 197 19.68 -1.75 18.62
N VAL A 198 20.46 -1.49 17.55
CA VAL A 198 21.91 -1.30 17.64
C VAL A 198 22.26 -0.11 18.54
N SER A 199 21.54 1.01 18.40
CA SER A 199 21.76 2.22 19.22
C SER A 199 21.46 2.01 20.71
N ASN A 200 20.56 1.07 21.04
CA ASN A 200 20.21 0.70 22.41
C ASN A 200 20.95 -0.56 22.91
N ASN A 201 22.02 -0.96 22.23
CA ASN A 201 22.85 -2.10 22.57
C ASN A 201 22.07 -3.44 22.63
N LEU A 202 21.07 -3.58 21.76
CA LEU A 202 20.26 -4.78 21.60
C LEU A 202 20.65 -5.55 20.33
N LYS A 203 20.36 -6.85 20.32
CA LYS A 203 20.42 -7.72 19.14
C LYS A 203 19.09 -8.42 18.94
N GLU A 204 18.66 -8.50 17.70
CA GLU A 204 17.51 -9.29 17.27
C GLU A 204 17.88 -10.78 17.34
N VAL A 205 16.99 -11.59 17.88
CA VAL A 205 17.21 -13.03 18.05
C VAL A 205 16.14 -13.90 17.42
N GLU A 206 14.88 -13.46 17.40
CA GLU A 206 13.78 -14.20 16.79
C GLU A 206 12.89 -13.24 16.00
N VAL A 207 12.57 -13.59 14.76
CA VAL A 207 11.55 -12.91 13.96
C VAL A 207 10.23 -13.66 14.12
N VAL A 208 9.26 -13.00 14.72
CA VAL A 208 7.95 -13.59 15.03
C VAL A 208 6.95 -13.39 13.90
N MET A 209 6.95 -12.20 13.29
CA MET A 209 5.97 -11.85 12.27
C MET A 209 6.56 -10.86 11.26
N GLN A 210 6.36 -11.11 9.98
CA GLN A 210 6.57 -10.11 8.92
C GLN A 210 5.34 -9.23 8.81
N SER A 211 5.53 -7.94 8.59
CA SER A 211 4.46 -6.96 8.47
C SER A 211 4.68 -6.02 7.30
N GLU A 212 3.58 -5.63 6.67
CA GLU A 212 3.50 -4.60 5.64
C GLU A 212 2.16 -3.87 5.75
N ALA A 213 1.98 -2.80 4.98
CA ALA A 213 0.71 -2.11 4.90
C ALA A 213 -0.37 -3.03 4.29
N LEU A 214 -1.53 -3.08 4.94
CA LEU A 214 -2.73 -3.77 4.46
C LEU A 214 -3.83 -2.75 4.16
N LEU A 215 -4.60 -3.00 3.13
CA LEU A 215 -5.94 -2.43 2.96
C LEU A 215 -6.93 -3.41 3.59
N ILE A 216 -7.62 -2.96 4.63
CA ILE A 216 -8.69 -3.70 5.29
C ILE A 216 -10.04 -3.08 4.96
N GLY A 217 -11.11 -3.87 5.01
CA GLY A 217 -12.46 -3.45 4.62
C GLY A 217 -13.54 -3.88 5.61
N HIS A 218 -14.55 -3.03 5.75
CA HIS A 218 -15.76 -3.34 6.48
C HIS A 218 -16.57 -4.41 5.74
N LYS A 219 -17.04 -5.43 6.45
CA LYS A 219 -17.80 -6.56 5.87
C LYS A 219 -19.13 -6.16 5.25
N GLY A 220 -19.73 -5.07 5.73
CA GLY A 220 -21.06 -4.59 5.32
C GLY A 220 -21.06 -3.49 4.27
N LEU A 221 -20.10 -3.44 3.35
CA LEU A 221 -20.06 -2.43 2.28
C LEU A 221 -21.28 -2.54 1.35
N SER A 222 -21.93 -1.39 1.06
CA SER A 222 -22.98 -1.34 0.03
C SER A 222 -22.41 -1.57 -1.38
N GLU A 223 -23.26 -1.97 -2.32
CA GLU A 223 -22.84 -2.20 -3.73
C GLU A 223 -22.21 -0.95 -4.35
N GLU A 224 -22.76 0.23 -4.06
CA GLU A 224 -22.22 1.49 -4.59
C GLU A 224 -20.82 1.79 -4.03
N LYS A 225 -20.59 1.56 -2.74
CA LYS A 225 -19.28 1.74 -2.12
C LYS A 225 -18.27 0.68 -2.58
N ARG A 226 -18.75 -0.55 -2.83
CA ARG A 226 -17.92 -1.61 -3.41
C ARG A 226 -17.47 -1.24 -4.82
N ALA A 227 -18.33 -0.67 -5.66
CA ALA A 227 -17.94 -0.20 -6.99
C ALA A 227 -16.86 0.92 -6.93
N ILE A 228 -16.92 1.82 -5.94
CA ILE A 228 -15.87 2.82 -5.72
C ILE A 228 -14.57 2.16 -5.26
N LEU A 229 -14.65 1.18 -4.38
CA LEU A 229 -13.50 0.40 -3.92
C LEU A 229 -12.84 -0.36 -5.07
N ASP A 230 -13.62 -1.00 -5.93
CA ASP A 230 -13.11 -1.73 -7.09
C ASP A 230 -12.35 -0.82 -8.06
N GLU A 231 -12.87 0.40 -8.31
CA GLU A 231 -12.15 1.40 -9.12
C GLU A 231 -10.88 1.90 -8.43
N LEU A 232 -10.90 2.08 -7.11
CA LEU A 232 -9.70 2.42 -6.32
C LEU A 232 -8.64 1.32 -6.44
N LEU A 233 -9.04 0.06 -6.28
CA LEU A 233 -8.17 -1.11 -6.40
C LEU A 233 -7.56 -1.23 -7.79
N PHE A 234 -8.35 -1.00 -8.84
CA PHE A 234 -7.86 -0.98 -10.22
C PHE A 234 -6.76 0.08 -10.42
N ARG A 235 -6.96 1.29 -9.88
CA ARG A 235 -5.97 2.36 -9.97
C ARG A 235 -4.70 2.04 -9.19
N ILE A 236 -4.83 1.48 -7.98
CA ILE A 236 -3.70 1.02 -7.18
C ILE A 236 -2.93 -0.08 -7.93
N GLU A 237 -3.64 -1.03 -8.55
CA GLU A 237 -3.01 -2.09 -9.34
C GLU A 237 -2.22 -1.54 -10.53
N ALA A 238 -2.78 -0.56 -11.24
CA ALA A 238 -2.08 0.08 -12.36
C ALA A 238 -0.77 0.78 -11.93
N VAL A 239 -0.75 1.40 -10.74
CA VAL A 239 0.46 1.99 -10.15
C VAL A 239 1.46 0.89 -9.78
N LYS A 240 1.00 -0.15 -9.07
CA LYS A 240 1.87 -1.24 -8.61
C LYS A 240 2.45 -2.06 -9.76
N SER A 241 1.68 -2.29 -10.82
CA SER A 241 2.17 -2.99 -12.01
C SER A 241 3.25 -2.20 -12.76
N ALA A 242 3.32 -0.89 -12.55
CA ALA A 242 4.33 -0.01 -13.13
C ALA A 242 5.57 0.15 -12.22
N GLU A 243 5.51 -0.31 -10.96
CA GLU A 243 6.63 -0.21 -10.02
C GLU A 243 7.87 -0.88 -10.59
N ASP A 244 9.01 -0.18 -10.53
CA ASP A 244 10.29 -0.62 -11.12
C ASP A 244 10.29 -0.85 -12.66
N LYS A 245 9.20 -0.56 -13.37
CA LYS A 245 9.15 -0.68 -14.82
C LYS A 245 9.70 0.56 -15.52
N LYS A 246 10.47 0.31 -16.57
CA LYS A 246 11.01 1.36 -17.45
C LYS A 246 10.57 1.10 -18.87
N TYR A 247 10.13 2.16 -19.53
CA TYR A 247 9.95 2.16 -20.97
C TYR A 247 11.28 2.49 -21.61
N VAL A 248 11.83 1.54 -22.35
CA VAL A 248 13.13 1.67 -23.00
C VAL A 248 12.93 1.78 -24.50
N LEU A 249 13.51 2.82 -25.09
CA LEU A 249 13.56 3.07 -26.52
C LEU A 249 15.04 3.11 -26.93
N MET A 250 15.38 2.49 -28.06
CA MET A 250 16.74 2.49 -28.59
C MET A 250 16.72 2.42 -30.11
N ASN A 251 17.73 3.03 -30.75
CA ASN A 251 17.98 2.88 -32.19
C ASN A 251 18.97 1.74 -32.41
N VAL A 252 18.66 0.86 -33.34
CA VAL A 252 19.42 -0.37 -33.60
C VAL A 252 19.63 -0.53 -35.12
N PRO A 253 20.79 -0.98 -35.59
CA PRO A 253 20.92 -1.40 -36.98
C PRO A 253 19.88 -2.47 -37.32
N THR A 254 19.20 -2.35 -38.45
CA THR A 254 18.05 -3.23 -38.79
C THR A 254 18.43 -4.71 -38.87
N ASP A 255 19.65 -5.00 -39.32
CA ASP A 255 20.22 -6.37 -39.37
C ASP A 255 20.51 -6.96 -37.97
N LYS A 256 20.59 -6.13 -36.91
CA LYS A 256 20.82 -6.51 -35.51
C LYS A 256 19.56 -6.57 -34.67
N VAL A 257 18.41 -6.22 -35.21
CA VAL A 257 17.13 -6.21 -34.46
C VAL A 257 16.81 -7.58 -33.84
N ALA A 258 17.01 -8.67 -34.60
CA ALA A 258 16.75 -10.02 -34.07
C ALA A 258 17.66 -10.37 -32.87
N ASP A 259 18.96 -10.01 -32.96
CA ASP A 259 19.92 -10.24 -31.88
C ASP A 259 19.57 -9.42 -30.63
N VAL A 260 19.16 -8.15 -30.81
CA VAL A 260 18.74 -7.28 -29.72
C VAL A 260 17.46 -7.82 -29.05
N VAL A 261 16.45 -8.20 -29.84
CA VAL A 261 15.21 -8.78 -29.32
C VAL A 261 15.46 -10.05 -28.51
N ALA A 262 16.41 -10.89 -28.92
CA ALA A 262 16.78 -12.12 -28.21
C ALA A 262 17.41 -11.85 -26.82
N VAL A 263 18.00 -10.67 -26.59
CA VAL A 263 18.60 -10.28 -25.32
C VAL A 263 17.60 -9.61 -24.40
N LEU A 264 16.50 -9.06 -24.93
CA LEU A 264 15.51 -8.33 -24.15
C LEU A 264 14.60 -9.30 -23.35
N PRO A 265 14.70 -9.34 -22.00
CA PRO A 265 13.75 -10.06 -21.17
C PRO A 265 12.48 -9.19 -21.07
N GLY A 266 11.47 -9.45 -21.78
CA GLY A 266 10.36 -8.54 -21.69
C GLY A 266 9.01 -9.03 -22.09
N ALA A 267 8.02 -8.15 -21.95
CA ALA A 267 6.65 -8.33 -22.36
C ALA A 267 6.58 -8.85 -23.79
N LYS A 268 5.61 -9.70 -24.04
CA LYS A 268 5.27 -10.52 -25.23
C LYS A 268 6.08 -10.28 -26.52
N SER A 269 6.41 -9.03 -26.89
CA SER A 269 7.24 -8.66 -28.04
C SER A 269 7.59 -7.17 -27.99
N PRO A 270 8.85 -6.78 -28.29
CA PRO A 270 9.18 -5.37 -28.49
C PRO A 270 8.45 -4.82 -29.71
N THR A 271 8.18 -3.51 -29.70
CA THR A 271 7.74 -2.79 -30.89
C THR A 271 8.96 -2.39 -31.71
N VAL A 272 8.95 -2.71 -33.01
CA VAL A 272 10.01 -2.36 -33.93
C VAL A 272 9.45 -1.46 -35.02
N MET A 273 10.08 -0.28 -35.24
CA MET A 273 9.69 0.67 -36.27
C MET A 273 10.91 1.09 -37.10
N PRO A 274 10.79 1.19 -38.44
CA PRO A 274 11.87 1.71 -39.26
C PRO A 274 12.11 3.20 -38.93
N LEU A 275 13.37 3.62 -38.94
CA LEU A 275 13.74 5.02 -38.85
C LEU A 275 13.77 5.67 -40.23
N ALA A 276 13.76 7.00 -40.29
CA ALA A 276 13.95 7.77 -41.53
C ALA A 276 15.31 7.49 -42.15
N GLN A 277 16.32 7.15 -41.35
CA GLN A 277 17.63 6.72 -41.82
C GLN A 277 17.53 5.24 -42.25
N GLU A 278 17.82 4.98 -43.52
CA GLU A 278 17.85 3.60 -44.06
C GLU A 278 18.84 2.73 -43.31
N GLY A 279 18.47 1.46 -43.09
CA GLY A 279 19.28 0.50 -42.32
C GLY A 279 19.18 0.61 -40.82
N TRP A 280 18.33 1.51 -40.27
CA TRP A 280 18.11 1.67 -38.85
C TRP A 280 16.65 1.47 -38.42
N SER A 281 16.46 0.88 -37.26
CA SER A 281 15.15 0.63 -36.64
C SER A 281 15.13 1.17 -35.21
N SER A 282 13.98 1.64 -34.78
CA SER A 282 13.72 1.94 -33.36
C SER A 282 13.07 0.73 -32.68
N VAL A 283 13.62 0.31 -31.56
CA VAL A 283 13.12 -0.81 -30.75
C VAL A 283 12.62 -0.26 -29.42
N HIS A 284 11.37 -0.57 -29.09
CA HIS A 284 10.71 -0.11 -27.87
C HIS A 284 10.27 -1.31 -27.02
N THR A 285 10.50 -1.25 -25.72
CA THR A 285 10.11 -2.31 -24.79
C THR A 285 9.88 -1.78 -23.39
N VAL A 286 9.22 -2.58 -22.55
CA VAL A 286 9.11 -2.32 -21.10
C VAL A 286 9.92 -3.38 -20.36
N LEU A 287 10.81 -2.96 -19.48
CA LEU A 287 11.70 -3.80 -18.71
C LEU A 287 11.67 -3.41 -17.22
N ASP A 288 12.04 -4.36 -16.35
CA ASP A 288 12.45 -4.03 -15.00
C ASP A 288 13.79 -3.27 -15.01
N GLU A 289 13.91 -2.23 -14.18
CA GLU A 289 15.13 -1.43 -14.11
C GLU A 289 16.38 -2.27 -13.81
N LYS A 290 16.26 -3.27 -12.94
CA LYS A 290 17.36 -4.20 -12.64
C LYS A 290 17.79 -4.98 -13.89
N CYS A 291 16.82 -5.46 -14.66
CA CYS A 291 17.12 -6.17 -15.92
C CYS A 291 17.83 -5.27 -16.92
N PHE A 292 17.40 -4.00 -17.05
CA PHE A 292 18.06 -3.04 -17.94
C PHE A 292 19.55 -2.90 -17.65
N TRP A 293 19.93 -2.73 -16.39
CA TRP A 293 21.34 -2.58 -16.03
C TRP A 293 22.17 -3.83 -16.30
N HIS A 294 21.58 -5.02 -16.28
CA HIS A 294 22.29 -6.26 -16.64
C HIS A 294 22.54 -6.41 -18.13
N ILE A 295 21.65 -5.89 -18.99
CA ILE A 295 21.74 -6.11 -20.43
C ILE A 295 22.32 -4.93 -21.20
N ILE A 296 22.48 -3.74 -20.60
CA ILE A 296 22.86 -2.52 -21.30
C ILE A 296 24.19 -2.65 -22.05
N THR A 297 25.19 -3.31 -21.48
CA THR A 297 26.50 -3.52 -22.12
C THR A 297 26.33 -4.34 -23.40
N ARG A 298 25.54 -5.42 -23.33
CA ARG A 298 25.27 -6.28 -24.48
C ARG A 298 24.48 -5.58 -25.58
N LEU A 299 23.51 -4.73 -25.21
CA LEU A 299 22.77 -3.91 -26.16
C LEU A 299 23.71 -2.97 -26.93
N LYS A 300 24.67 -2.32 -26.25
CA LYS A 300 25.67 -1.46 -26.87
C LYS A 300 26.61 -2.22 -27.80
N GLU A 301 27.05 -3.42 -27.43
CA GLU A 301 27.86 -4.29 -28.28
C GLU A 301 27.14 -4.69 -29.59
N LEU A 302 25.81 -4.85 -29.52
CA LEU A 302 24.95 -5.13 -30.68
C LEU A 302 24.65 -3.88 -31.51
N GLY A 303 25.25 -2.74 -31.16
CA GLY A 303 25.13 -1.48 -31.92
C GLY A 303 23.94 -0.60 -31.51
N ALA A 304 23.25 -0.91 -30.39
CA ALA A 304 22.19 -0.05 -29.91
C ALA A 304 22.71 1.33 -29.52
N GLN A 305 22.04 2.39 -29.97
CA GLN A 305 22.39 3.79 -29.78
C GLN A 305 21.17 4.61 -29.38
N GLY A 306 21.37 5.82 -28.85
CA GLY A 306 20.28 6.73 -28.49
C GLY A 306 19.29 6.09 -27.50
N ILE A 307 19.81 5.34 -26.53
CA ILE A 307 18.99 4.60 -25.58
C ILE A 307 18.36 5.56 -24.59
N LEU A 308 17.03 5.64 -24.58
CA LEU A 308 16.23 6.41 -23.65
C LEU A 308 15.53 5.48 -22.67
N VAL A 309 15.56 5.83 -21.39
CA VAL A 309 14.95 5.09 -20.29
C VAL A 309 13.99 6.01 -19.55
N LEU A 310 12.68 5.74 -19.64
CA LEU A 310 11.64 6.56 -19.05
C LEU A 310 10.92 5.76 -17.95
N PRO A 311 10.58 6.39 -16.83
CA PRO A 311 9.74 5.73 -15.82
C PRO A 311 8.34 5.47 -16.39
N VAL A 312 7.75 4.35 -16.01
CA VAL A 312 6.35 4.04 -16.28
C VAL A 312 5.55 4.42 -15.03
N GLU A 313 4.60 5.33 -15.17
CA GLU A 313 3.78 5.77 -14.03
C GLU A 313 2.64 4.79 -13.72
N LYS A 314 2.05 4.21 -14.75
CA LYS A 314 0.92 3.28 -14.65
C LYS A 314 1.01 2.23 -15.74
N MET A 315 0.68 0.99 -15.38
CA MET A 315 0.62 -0.11 -16.35
C MET A 315 -0.62 -0.96 -16.09
N ILE A 316 -1.40 -1.20 -17.12
CA ILE A 316 -2.58 -2.08 -17.10
C ILE A 316 -2.21 -3.32 -17.88
N LEU A 317 -2.28 -4.49 -17.23
CA LEU A 317 -1.95 -5.79 -17.79
C LEU A 317 -3.17 -6.49 -18.40
#